data_6908cdbd8d581f4d43aa06b1932a71d3
#
_entry.id   6908cdbd8d581f4d43aa06b1932a71d3
#
_cell.length_a   1.000
_cell.length_b   1.000
_cell.length_c   1.000
_cell.angle_alpha   90.00
_cell.angle_beta   90.00
_cell.angle_gamma   90.00
#
_symmetry.space_group_name_H-M   'P 1'
#
loop_
_entity.id
_entity.type
_entity.pdbx_description
1 polymer ?
#
loop_
_entity_poly.entity_id
_entity_poly.type
_entity_poly.pdbx_seq_one_letter_code
_entity_poly.pdbx_strand_id
1 'polypeptide(L)' 'MATDVSLISTVIEALGGPSRAAEKLGLASPSVVLNWRLRKSIPADRVIAIEKLTGIPRQKLRPDVFGEAA' A
#
# COMPACT_ATOMS: atom_id res chain seq x y z
N MET A 1 13.29 5.98 1.60
CA MET A 1 12.18 6.88 1.39
C MET A 1 10.87 6.14 1.45
N ALA A 2 9.91 6.78 2.04
CA ALA A 2 8.59 6.19 2.16
C ALA A 2 7.86 6.18 0.80
N THR A 3 6.68 5.58 0.79
CA THR A 3 5.85 5.53 -0.40
C THR A 3 5.29 6.92 -0.69
N ASP A 4 5.26 7.28 -1.97
CA ASP A 4 4.65 8.54 -2.38
C ASP A 4 3.17 8.55 -1.99
N VAL A 5 2.71 9.65 -1.39
CA VAL A 5 1.32 9.79 -0.97
C VAL A 5 0.37 9.63 -2.15
N SER A 6 0.75 10.16 -3.32
CA SER A 6 -0.07 9.99 -4.52
C SER A 6 -0.23 8.53 -4.89
N LEU A 7 0.83 7.76 -4.75
CA LEU A 7 0.78 6.33 -5.05
C LEU A 7 -0.08 5.60 -4.02
N ILE A 8 0.01 5.99 -2.76
CA ILE A 8 -0.81 5.39 -1.71
C ILE A 8 -2.28 5.60 -2.03
N SER A 9 -2.67 6.82 -2.44
CA SER A 9 -4.04 7.10 -2.82
C SER A 9 -4.46 6.25 -4.02
N THR A 10 -3.58 6.11 -5.01
CA THR A 10 -3.86 5.29 -6.18
C THR A 10 -4.09 3.84 -5.78
N VAL A 11 -3.28 3.32 -4.87
CA VAL A 11 -3.42 1.95 -4.38
C VAL A 11 -4.76 1.76 -3.69
N ILE A 12 -5.13 2.69 -2.82
CA ILE A 12 -6.39 2.60 -2.09
C ILE A 12 -7.56 2.58 -3.06
N GLU A 13 -7.53 3.45 -4.07
CA GLU A 13 -8.59 3.50 -5.07
C GLU A 13 -8.63 2.22 -5.91
N ALA A 14 -7.47 1.69 -6.26
CA ALA A 14 -7.39 0.47 -7.03
C ALA A 14 -7.99 -0.71 -6.25
N LEU A 15 -7.92 -0.67 -4.92
CA LEU A 15 -8.49 -1.70 -4.07
C LEU A 15 -9.98 -1.48 -3.80
N GLY A 16 -10.53 -0.37 -4.27
CA GLY A 16 -11.96 -0.10 -4.12
C GLY A 16 -12.31 0.85 -2.98
N GLY A 17 -11.33 1.59 -2.47
CA GLY A 17 -11.53 2.52 -1.37
C GLY A 17 -11.05 1.92 -0.05
N PRO A 18 -10.97 2.75 1.01
CA PRO A 18 -10.41 2.31 2.29
C PRO A 18 -11.10 1.09 2.89
N SER A 19 -12.43 1.04 2.86
CA SER A 19 -13.18 -0.08 3.44
C SER A 19 -12.89 -1.39 2.72
N ARG A 20 -12.94 -1.34 1.38
CA ARG A 20 -12.69 -2.54 0.60
C ARG A 20 -11.23 -2.97 0.65
N ALA A 21 -10.34 -1.98 0.70
CA ALA A 21 -8.91 -2.27 0.85
C ALA A 21 -8.67 -3.02 2.17
N ALA A 22 -9.29 -2.56 3.25
CA ALA A 22 -9.16 -3.22 4.54
C ALA A 22 -9.69 -4.65 4.49
N GLU A 23 -10.85 -4.86 3.86
CA GLU A 23 -11.41 -6.18 3.72
C GLU A 23 -10.51 -7.12 2.93
N LYS A 24 -10.00 -6.63 1.79
CA LYS A 24 -9.17 -7.46 0.92
C LYS A 24 -7.84 -7.81 1.56
N LEU A 25 -7.35 -6.95 2.43
CA LEU A 25 -6.06 -7.17 3.09
C LEU A 25 -6.21 -7.79 4.46
N GLY A 26 -7.44 -8.05 4.92
CA GLY A 26 -7.67 -8.67 6.22
C GLY A 26 -7.36 -7.75 7.37
N LEU A 27 -7.54 -6.45 7.20
CA LEU A 27 -7.25 -5.48 8.24
C LEU A 27 -8.47 -5.24 9.13
N ALA A 28 -8.21 -4.81 10.36
CA ALA A 28 -9.27 -4.65 11.35
C ALA A 28 -10.24 -3.52 11.02
N SER A 29 -9.75 -2.45 10.41
CA SER A 29 -10.60 -1.32 10.06
C SER A 29 -10.00 -0.49 8.94
N PRO A 30 -10.84 0.34 8.28
CA PRO A 30 -10.33 1.25 7.23
C PRO A 30 -9.30 2.26 7.75
N SER A 31 -9.32 2.55 9.06
CA SER A 31 -8.38 3.48 9.66
C SER A 31 -6.93 3.07 9.41
N VAL A 32 -6.68 1.75 9.40
CA VAL A 32 -5.33 1.23 9.17
C VAL A 32 -4.83 1.67 7.80
N VAL A 33 -5.71 1.59 6.79
CA VAL A 33 -5.37 1.99 5.43
C VAL A 33 -5.14 3.49 5.36
N LEU A 34 -5.98 4.27 6.02
CA LEU A 34 -5.84 5.72 6.01
C LEU A 34 -4.57 6.17 6.72
N ASN A 35 -4.12 5.43 7.72
CA ASN A 35 -2.87 5.72 8.40
C ASN A 35 -1.66 5.63 7.46
N TRP A 36 -1.74 4.83 6.42
CA TRP A 36 -0.64 4.73 5.46
C TRP A 36 -0.38 6.09 4.81
N ARG A 37 -1.44 6.86 4.57
CA ARG A 37 -1.31 8.19 3.99
C ARG A 37 -0.66 9.15 4.97
N LEU A 38 -1.04 9.06 6.24
CA LEU A 38 -0.47 9.90 7.28
C LEU A 38 1.01 9.60 7.50
N ARG A 39 1.36 8.32 7.48
CA ARG A 39 2.73 7.87 7.68
C ARG A 39 3.56 7.97 6.41
N LYS A 40 2.90 8.15 5.27
CA LYS A 40 3.55 8.17 3.95
C LYS A 40 4.30 6.85 3.72
N SER A 41 3.71 5.75 4.16
CA SER A 41 4.37 4.45 4.10
C SER A 41 3.34 3.33 4.17
N ILE A 42 3.56 2.29 3.36
CA ILE A 42 2.76 1.07 3.38
C ILE A 42 3.60 0.01 4.09
N PRO A 43 3.02 -0.74 5.05
CA PRO A 43 3.78 -1.80 5.74
C PRO A 43 4.33 -2.82 4.74
N ALA A 44 5.59 -3.21 4.95
CA ALA A 44 6.24 -4.13 4.02
C ALA A 44 5.51 -5.47 3.93
N ASP A 45 4.92 -5.92 5.05
CA ASP A 45 4.21 -7.19 5.07
C ASP A 45 2.90 -7.16 4.29
N ARG A 46 2.40 -5.96 3.95
CA ARG A 46 1.19 -5.82 3.13
C ARG A 46 1.50 -5.57 1.66
N VAL A 47 2.73 -5.19 1.36
CA VAL A 47 3.12 -4.82 -0.01
C VAL A 47 2.93 -5.98 -0.99
N ILE A 48 3.29 -7.19 -0.59
CA ILE A 48 3.16 -8.35 -1.46
C ILE A 48 1.68 -8.59 -1.83
N ALA A 49 0.80 -8.51 -0.83
CA ALA A 49 -0.63 -8.69 -1.08
C ALA A 49 -1.17 -7.60 -1.99
N ILE A 50 -0.75 -6.36 -1.77
CA ILE A 50 -1.18 -5.23 -2.59
C ILE A 50 -0.70 -5.40 -4.03
N GLU A 51 0.53 -5.86 -4.21
CA GLU A 51 1.06 -6.11 -5.54
C GLU A 51 0.20 -7.13 -6.28
N LYS A 52 -0.20 -8.19 -5.60
CA LYS A 52 -1.03 -9.23 -6.21
C LYS A 52 -2.43 -8.71 -6.56
N LEU A 53 -2.98 -7.84 -5.73
CA LEU A 53 -4.33 -7.33 -5.95
C LEU A 53 -4.40 -6.21 -6.98
N THR A 54 -3.37 -5.39 -7.05
CA THR A 54 -3.40 -4.20 -7.91
C THR A 54 -2.49 -4.30 -9.13
N GLY A 55 -1.51 -5.19 -9.10
CA GLY A 55 -0.53 -5.28 -10.16
C GLY A 55 0.56 -4.23 -10.08
N ILE A 56 0.53 -3.38 -9.06
CA ILE A 56 1.57 -2.37 -8.87
C ILE A 56 2.80 -3.04 -8.29
N PRO A 57 3.99 -2.87 -8.91
CA PRO A 57 5.19 -3.56 -8.43
C PRO A 57 5.55 -3.15 -7.01
N ARG A 58 6.02 -4.12 -6.23
CA ARG A 58 6.43 -3.86 -4.85
C ARG A 58 7.55 -2.84 -4.76
N GLN A 59 8.39 -2.77 -5.79
CA GLN A 59 9.48 -1.80 -5.83
C GLN A 59 8.97 -0.37 -5.85
N LYS A 60 7.79 -0.15 -6.42
CA LYS A 60 7.16 1.17 -6.42
C LYS A 60 6.47 1.45 -5.10
N LEU A 61 5.93 0.40 -4.46
CA LEU A 61 5.21 0.55 -3.19
C LEU A 61 6.15 0.83 -2.03
N ARG A 62 7.27 0.13 -1.98
CA ARG A 62 8.26 0.32 -0.92
C ARG A 62 9.66 0.22 -1.51
N PRO A 63 10.12 1.28 -2.19
CA PRO A 63 11.46 1.25 -2.79
C PRO A 63 12.58 1.15 -1.76
N ASP A 64 12.31 1.58 -0.53
CA ASP A 64 13.29 1.48 0.54
C ASP A 64 13.51 0.04 1.03
N VAL A 65 12.55 -0.84 0.77
CA VAL A 65 12.62 -2.23 1.20
C VAL A 65 12.81 -3.18 0.01
N PHE A 66 12.06 -2.95 -1.06
CA PHE A 66 12.06 -3.82 -2.23
C PHE A 66 12.68 -3.19 -3.45
N GLY A 67 13.26 -2.01 -3.31
CA GLY A 67 13.87 -1.33 -4.43
C GLY A 67 15.09 -2.08 -4.93
N GLU A 68 15.47 -1.80 -6.17
CA GLU A 68 16.67 -2.36 -6.74
C GLU A 68 17.85 -1.90 -5.92
N ALA A 69 18.72 -2.82 -5.62
CA ALA A 69 19.95 -2.46 -4.95
C ALA A 69 20.89 -1.85 -5.97
N ALA A 70 20.53 -0.73 -6.45
CA ALA A 70 21.22 -0.10 -7.57
C ALA A 70 22.69 0.07 -7.31
#